data_6a94ca53744821f7e429dc11be1ba2ed
#
_entry.id   6a94ca53744821f7e429dc11be1ba2ed
#
_cell.length_a   1.000
_cell.length_b   1.000
_cell.length_c   1.000
_cell.angle_alpha   90.00
_cell.angle_beta   90.00
_cell.angle_gamma   90.00
#
_symmetry.space_group_name_H-M   'P 1'
#
loop_
_entity.id
_entity.type
_entity.pdbx_description
1 polymer ?
#
loop_
_entity_poly.entity_id
_entity_poly.type
_entity_poly.pdbx_seq_one_letter_code
_entity_poly.pdbx_strand_id
1 'polypeptide(L)'
;MTDKQAPGFVNAIGNTPLIRLQGVSELSGCDIYGKAEFMNPGGSVKDRAAKAIIDDAETRGLLGPGGLIVEGTAGNTGIGLTMVGNAKGYKSVIVMPETQSEEKKDVLRVCGADLRLVPAAPYKDPGNYVRYSERLAEELAKTHDGGVIWANQFDNIANMHGHFETTGPEIWRQTDGKIDGFICAVGSGGTLAGVGRYLKEQNPSVKIGLADPEGSALHHYYEQGELQSSGNSISEGIGQGRITKNLAEAPVDMSFCLTDQDALPLIYDLMQHEGLYLGGSTAINVAGALAMAKELGPGHRIVTILCDSGQRYQSKVWNPAFLRSKNLPVPSWLAS
;
A
#
# COMPACT_ATOMS: atom_id res chain seq x y z
N MET A 1 8.95 34.36 -3.45
CA MET A 1 8.41 32.99 -3.61
C MET A 1 7.58 33.01 -4.87
N THR A 2 8.08 32.46 -5.97
CA THR A 2 7.33 32.39 -7.22
C THR A 2 6.21 31.38 -7.03
N ASP A 3 4.97 31.83 -7.20
CA ASP A 3 3.77 30.99 -7.30
C ASP A 3 3.95 29.98 -8.44
N LYS A 4 4.56 28.84 -8.14
CA LYS A 4 4.51 27.69 -9.04
C LYS A 4 3.11 27.11 -8.90
N GLN A 5 2.24 27.43 -9.84
CA GLN A 5 0.96 26.75 -10.00
C GLN A 5 1.19 25.23 -9.86
N ALA A 6 0.47 24.58 -8.97
CA ALA A 6 0.54 23.15 -8.81
C ALA A 6 0.10 22.52 -10.14
N PRO A 7 0.96 21.78 -10.83
CA PRO A 7 0.64 21.34 -12.18
C PRO A 7 -0.20 20.04 -12.14
N GLY A 8 -1.51 20.16 -12.01
CA GLY A 8 -2.47 19.08 -12.18
C GLY A 8 -2.35 17.90 -11.18
N PHE A 9 -3.33 17.02 -11.22
CA PHE A 9 -3.45 15.85 -10.32
C PHE A 9 -2.19 14.98 -10.26
N VAL A 10 -1.64 14.62 -11.42
CA VAL A 10 -0.50 13.66 -11.52
C VAL A 10 0.76 14.19 -10.85
N ASN A 11 1.00 15.50 -10.94
CA ASN A 11 2.18 16.12 -10.36
C ASN A 11 2.02 16.48 -8.86
N ALA A 12 0.81 16.36 -8.33
CA ALA A 12 0.55 16.46 -6.91
C ALA A 12 0.81 15.14 -6.16
N ILE A 13 1.05 14.03 -6.88
CA ILE A 13 1.39 12.74 -6.28
C ILE A 13 2.83 12.79 -5.77
N GLY A 14 3.02 12.39 -4.51
CA GLY A 14 4.32 12.39 -3.85
C GLY A 14 4.55 13.64 -3.00
N ASN A 15 5.79 13.82 -2.55
CA ASN A 15 6.20 14.85 -1.58
C ASN A 15 5.30 14.94 -0.34
N THR A 16 4.75 13.79 0.06
CA THR A 16 3.90 13.66 1.25
C THR A 16 4.71 13.98 2.51
N PRO A 17 4.09 14.54 3.56
CA PRO A 17 4.81 14.85 4.79
C PRO A 17 5.26 13.58 5.53
N LEU A 18 6.27 13.76 6.37
CA LEU A 18 6.70 12.79 7.37
C LEU A 18 6.17 13.27 8.73
N ILE A 19 5.30 12.49 9.36
CA ILE A 19 4.62 12.84 10.61
C ILE A 19 5.25 12.04 11.76
N ARG A 20 5.72 12.71 12.81
CA ARG A 20 6.15 12.01 14.03
C ARG A 20 4.92 11.50 14.77
N LEU A 21 4.88 10.20 15.02
CA LEU A 21 3.81 9.55 15.77
C LEU A 21 4.16 9.63 17.27
N GLN A 22 3.52 10.54 17.97
CA GLN A 22 3.94 10.93 19.31
C GLN A 22 3.76 9.77 20.31
N GLY A 23 2.56 9.19 20.40
CA GLY A 23 2.26 8.15 21.39
C GLY A 23 3.18 6.93 21.27
N VAL A 24 3.34 6.40 20.05
CA VAL A 24 4.20 5.23 19.83
C VAL A 24 5.68 5.56 19.95
N SER A 25 6.10 6.81 19.71
CA SER A 25 7.47 7.25 19.95
C SER A 25 7.79 7.31 21.44
N GLU A 26 6.90 7.86 22.25
CA GLU A 26 7.04 7.91 23.70
C GLU A 26 7.05 6.51 24.31
N LEU A 27 6.15 5.63 23.84
CA LEU A 27 6.06 4.25 24.30
C LEU A 27 7.34 3.44 24.04
N SER A 28 7.98 3.65 22.89
CA SER A 28 9.15 2.89 22.46
C SER A 28 10.49 3.50 22.87
N GLY A 29 10.52 4.79 23.22
CA GLY A 29 11.76 5.55 23.37
C GLY A 29 12.53 5.79 22.06
N CYS A 30 11.90 5.55 20.91
CA CYS A 30 12.41 5.81 19.56
C CYS A 30 11.69 6.99 18.93
N ASP A 31 12.27 7.60 17.92
CA ASP A 31 11.56 8.53 17.05
C ASP A 31 10.87 7.75 15.91
N ILE A 32 9.57 7.48 16.04
CA ILE A 32 8.78 6.79 15.02
C ILE A 32 8.04 7.80 14.15
N TYR A 33 8.25 7.72 12.84
CA TYR A 33 7.62 8.58 11.86
C TYR A 33 6.76 7.77 10.89
N GLY A 34 5.63 8.35 10.51
CA GLY A 34 4.77 7.84 9.44
C GLY A 34 4.87 8.70 8.19
N LYS A 35 5.21 8.11 7.05
CA LYS A 35 5.15 8.74 5.74
C LYS A 35 3.68 8.84 5.31
N ALA A 36 3.13 10.05 5.24
CA ALA A 36 1.69 10.32 5.13
C ALA A 36 1.14 10.09 3.71
N GLU A 37 1.18 8.85 3.24
CA GLU A 37 0.76 8.48 1.88
C GLU A 37 -0.77 8.60 1.66
N PHE A 38 -1.57 8.68 2.72
CA PHE A 38 -2.99 9.04 2.64
C PHE A 38 -3.23 10.47 2.14
N MET A 39 -2.20 11.31 2.13
CA MET A 39 -2.25 12.69 1.62
C MET A 39 -1.96 12.81 0.13
N ASN A 40 -1.65 11.73 -0.57
CA ASN A 40 -1.65 11.75 -2.03
C ASN A 40 -3.06 12.14 -2.55
N PRO A 41 -3.17 12.77 -3.71
CA PRO A 41 -4.46 13.30 -4.20
C PRO A 41 -5.54 12.23 -4.43
N GLY A 42 -5.17 10.99 -4.75
CA GLY A 42 -6.08 9.84 -4.80
C GLY A 42 -6.25 9.13 -3.44
N GLY A 43 -5.60 9.64 -2.38
CA GLY A 43 -5.79 9.24 -0.99
C GLY A 43 -5.06 7.98 -0.55
N SER A 44 -4.03 7.52 -1.26
CA SER A 44 -3.25 6.36 -0.83
C SER A 44 -1.84 6.29 -1.42
N VAL A 45 -1.02 5.41 -0.85
CA VAL A 45 0.31 5.04 -1.36
C VAL A 45 0.27 4.49 -2.80
N LYS A 46 -0.88 3.97 -3.24
CA LYS A 46 -1.02 3.36 -4.57
C LYS A 46 -1.06 4.37 -5.71
N ASP A 47 -1.27 5.65 -5.42
CA ASP A 47 -1.17 6.71 -6.42
C ASP A 47 0.23 6.76 -7.05
N ARG A 48 1.27 6.50 -6.23
CA ARG A 48 2.65 6.42 -6.71
C ARG A 48 2.87 5.25 -7.66
N ALA A 49 2.40 4.07 -7.27
CA ALA A 49 2.49 2.88 -8.12
C ALA A 49 1.72 3.08 -9.44
N ALA A 50 0.51 3.65 -9.36
CA ALA A 50 -0.30 3.96 -10.54
C ALA A 50 0.41 4.92 -11.49
N LYS A 51 0.96 6.02 -10.95
CA LYS A 51 1.73 6.99 -11.73
C LYS A 51 2.94 6.33 -12.40
N ALA A 52 3.74 5.59 -11.65
CA ALA A 52 4.96 4.96 -12.17
C ALA A 52 4.67 3.92 -13.27
N ILE A 53 3.63 3.10 -13.10
CA ILE A 53 3.21 2.10 -14.09
C ILE A 53 2.73 2.77 -15.38
N ILE A 54 1.95 3.84 -15.28
CA ILE A 54 1.43 4.55 -16.46
C ILE A 54 2.55 5.31 -17.16
N ASP A 55 3.42 6.00 -16.43
CA ASP A 55 4.56 6.74 -16.99
C ASP A 55 5.56 5.78 -17.72
N ASP A 56 5.81 4.59 -17.15
CA ASP A 56 6.61 3.55 -17.82
C ASP A 56 5.93 3.07 -19.12
N ALA A 57 4.63 2.80 -19.07
CA ALA A 57 3.88 2.36 -20.25
C ALA A 57 3.88 3.40 -21.38
N GLU A 58 3.73 4.69 -21.05
CA GLU A 58 3.86 5.79 -22.01
C GLU A 58 5.26 5.87 -22.60
N THR A 59 6.28 5.81 -21.75
CA THR A 59 7.70 5.86 -22.17
C THR A 59 8.04 4.73 -23.15
N ARG A 60 7.45 3.56 -22.94
CA ARG A 60 7.62 2.38 -23.80
C ARG A 60 6.69 2.36 -25.01
N GLY A 61 5.84 3.36 -25.18
CA GLY A 61 4.88 3.43 -26.30
C GLY A 61 3.76 2.39 -26.25
N LEU A 62 3.43 1.86 -25.06
CA LEU A 62 2.36 0.87 -24.86
C LEU A 62 0.98 1.50 -24.67
N LEU A 63 0.95 2.77 -24.29
CA LEU A 63 -0.27 3.60 -24.17
C LEU A 63 -0.15 4.82 -25.07
N GLY A 64 -1.14 5.00 -25.93
CA GLY A 64 -1.33 6.19 -26.76
C GLY A 64 -2.66 6.90 -26.40
N PRO A 65 -3.04 7.96 -27.13
CA PRO A 65 -4.28 8.68 -26.92
C PRO A 65 -5.49 7.73 -26.89
N GLY A 66 -6.31 7.84 -25.85
CA GLY A 66 -7.48 6.97 -25.67
C GLY A 66 -7.14 5.55 -25.18
N GLY A 67 -5.93 5.27 -24.78
CA GLY A 67 -5.49 3.96 -24.28
C GLY A 67 -6.30 3.46 -23.09
N LEU A 68 -6.19 2.16 -22.83
CA LEU A 68 -6.97 1.46 -21.81
C LEU A 68 -6.05 0.79 -20.79
N ILE A 69 -6.36 0.98 -19.51
CA ILE A 69 -5.64 0.40 -18.39
C ILE A 69 -6.50 -0.69 -17.75
N VAL A 70 -5.99 -1.91 -17.66
CA VAL A 70 -6.68 -3.04 -17.04
C VAL A 70 -5.91 -3.46 -15.79
N GLU A 71 -6.61 -3.67 -14.67
CA GLU A 71 -5.99 -4.12 -13.42
C GLU A 71 -6.93 -5.00 -12.59
N GLY A 72 -6.36 -6.04 -12.00
CA GLY A 72 -7.00 -6.83 -10.95
C GLY A 72 -6.53 -6.37 -9.57
N THR A 73 -7.44 -5.84 -8.75
CA THR A 73 -7.03 -5.23 -7.48
C THR A 73 -8.09 -5.31 -6.38
N ALA A 74 -7.62 -5.27 -5.13
CA ALA A 74 -8.46 -5.15 -3.93
C ALA A 74 -8.92 -3.70 -3.63
N GLY A 75 -8.59 -2.70 -4.46
CA GLY A 75 -9.16 -1.35 -4.34
C GLY A 75 -8.22 -0.20 -4.64
N ASN A 76 -7.31 0.17 -3.75
CA ASN A 76 -6.53 1.41 -3.85
C ASN A 76 -5.73 1.56 -5.15
N THR A 77 -5.16 0.48 -5.68
CA THR A 77 -4.45 0.54 -6.96
C THR A 77 -5.39 0.85 -8.12
N GLY A 78 -6.58 0.26 -8.13
CA GLY A 78 -7.61 0.58 -9.12
C GLY A 78 -8.03 2.04 -9.05
N ILE A 79 -8.19 2.59 -7.84
CA ILE A 79 -8.52 4.00 -7.64
C ILE A 79 -7.38 4.89 -8.20
N GLY A 80 -6.14 4.61 -7.82
CA GLY A 80 -4.97 5.36 -8.31
C GLY A 80 -4.84 5.32 -9.83
N LEU A 81 -4.94 4.11 -10.43
CA LEU A 81 -4.88 3.92 -11.90
C LEU A 81 -6.00 4.66 -12.62
N THR A 82 -7.22 4.61 -12.08
CA THR A 82 -8.37 5.32 -12.67
C THR A 82 -8.18 6.83 -12.61
N MET A 83 -7.76 7.38 -11.46
CA MET A 83 -7.58 8.83 -11.31
C MET A 83 -6.41 9.37 -12.14
N VAL A 84 -5.27 8.68 -12.14
CA VAL A 84 -4.12 9.04 -13.00
C VAL A 84 -4.49 8.90 -14.47
N GLY A 85 -5.17 7.79 -14.83
CA GLY A 85 -5.66 7.55 -16.17
C GLY A 85 -6.58 8.65 -16.65
N ASN A 86 -7.58 9.03 -15.86
CA ASN A 86 -8.50 10.14 -16.18
C ASN A 86 -7.74 11.46 -16.43
N ALA A 87 -6.77 11.77 -15.58
CA ALA A 87 -5.97 12.99 -15.71
C ALA A 87 -5.09 13.01 -16.97
N LYS A 88 -4.76 11.83 -17.52
CA LYS A 88 -3.97 11.66 -18.74
C LYS A 88 -4.81 11.31 -19.99
N GLY A 89 -6.14 11.19 -19.85
CA GLY A 89 -7.05 10.89 -20.96
C GLY A 89 -7.20 9.40 -21.28
N TYR A 90 -6.85 8.50 -20.36
CA TYR A 90 -7.04 7.05 -20.46
C TYR A 90 -8.32 6.58 -19.78
N LYS A 91 -8.81 5.42 -20.20
CA LYS A 91 -9.90 4.72 -19.52
C LYS A 91 -9.34 3.57 -18.68
N SER A 92 -10.12 3.09 -17.72
CA SER A 92 -9.71 1.96 -16.88
C SER A 92 -10.80 0.91 -16.76
N VAL A 93 -10.39 -0.36 -16.78
CA VAL A 93 -11.18 -1.54 -16.45
C VAL A 93 -10.60 -2.16 -15.20
N ILE A 94 -11.36 -2.17 -14.12
CA ILE A 94 -10.89 -2.67 -12.81
C ILE A 94 -11.66 -3.94 -12.46
N VAL A 95 -10.91 -5.02 -12.27
CA VAL A 95 -11.45 -6.32 -11.82
C VAL A 95 -11.22 -6.44 -10.32
N MET A 96 -12.30 -6.69 -9.57
CA MET A 96 -12.26 -6.69 -8.10
C MET A 96 -13.06 -7.87 -7.52
N PRO A 97 -12.58 -8.51 -6.45
CA PRO A 97 -13.41 -9.46 -5.70
C PRO A 97 -14.63 -8.76 -5.10
N GLU A 98 -15.80 -9.38 -5.22
CA GLU A 98 -17.06 -8.86 -4.66
C GLU A 98 -17.06 -8.70 -3.13
N THR A 99 -16.10 -9.37 -2.45
CA THR A 99 -15.94 -9.33 -0.99
C THR A 99 -15.26 -8.05 -0.45
N GLN A 100 -14.76 -7.18 -1.35
CA GLN A 100 -14.15 -5.92 -0.93
C GLN A 100 -15.17 -4.91 -0.39
N SER A 101 -14.70 -3.90 0.36
CA SER A 101 -15.58 -2.88 0.96
C SER A 101 -16.36 -2.10 -0.09
N GLU A 102 -17.63 -1.75 0.21
CA GLU A 102 -18.47 -0.99 -0.71
C GLU A 102 -17.89 0.41 -0.97
N GLU A 103 -17.27 1.02 0.03
CA GLU A 103 -16.64 2.33 -0.09
C GLU A 103 -15.61 2.37 -1.23
N LYS A 104 -14.80 1.31 -1.40
CA LYS A 104 -13.83 1.20 -2.50
C LYS A 104 -14.50 1.02 -3.85
N LYS A 105 -15.56 0.22 -3.91
CA LYS A 105 -16.35 0.00 -5.14
C LYS A 105 -17.02 1.29 -5.59
N ASP A 106 -17.58 2.05 -4.64
CA ASP A 106 -18.26 3.30 -4.94
C ASP A 106 -17.30 4.37 -5.44
N VAL A 107 -16.12 4.50 -4.84
CA VAL A 107 -15.08 5.41 -5.37
C VAL A 107 -14.71 5.05 -6.80
N LEU A 108 -14.51 3.78 -7.13
CA LEU A 108 -14.20 3.35 -8.51
C LEU A 108 -15.32 3.70 -9.50
N ARG A 109 -16.60 3.45 -9.12
CA ARG A 109 -17.77 3.82 -9.94
C ARG A 109 -17.83 5.33 -10.17
N VAL A 110 -17.67 6.13 -9.10
CA VAL A 110 -17.70 7.61 -9.19
C VAL A 110 -16.55 8.12 -10.05
N CYS A 111 -15.37 7.51 -9.98
CA CYS A 111 -14.24 7.87 -10.84
C CYS A 111 -14.41 7.44 -12.31
N GLY A 112 -15.46 6.68 -12.64
CA GLY A 112 -15.76 6.28 -14.03
C GLY A 112 -15.00 5.05 -14.51
N ALA A 113 -14.48 4.21 -13.61
CA ALA A 113 -13.90 2.92 -13.98
C ALA A 113 -14.99 1.96 -14.49
N ASP A 114 -14.70 1.17 -15.54
CA ASP A 114 -15.45 -0.05 -15.84
C ASP A 114 -15.13 -1.09 -14.77
N LEU A 115 -15.97 -1.14 -13.72
CA LEU A 115 -15.77 -2.00 -12.57
C LEU A 115 -16.42 -3.38 -12.80
N ARG A 116 -15.58 -4.41 -12.83
CA ARG A 116 -16.01 -5.80 -12.98
C ARG A 116 -15.80 -6.58 -11.69
N LEU A 117 -16.90 -6.96 -11.06
CA LEU A 117 -16.86 -7.75 -9.83
C LEU A 117 -16.79 -9.25 -10.17
N VAL A 118 -15.95 -9.98 -9.47
CA VAL A 118 -15.79 -11.43 -9.60
C VAL A 118 -15.87 -12.10 -8.23
N PRO A 119 -16.29 -13.37 -8.15
CA PRO A 119 -16.22 -14.13 -6.92
C PRO A 119 -14.80 -14.17 -6.35
N ALA A 120 -14.68 -14.18 -5.02
CA ALA A 120 -13.39 -14.36 -4.37
C ALA A 120 -12.85 -15.77 -4.63
N ALA A 121 -11.65 -15.86 -5.19
CA ALA A 121 -11.00 -17.12 -5.52
C ALA A 121 -9.50 -17.08 -5.18
N PRO A 122 -8.88 -18.22 -4.80
CA PRO A 122 -7.44 -18.30 -4.58
C PRO A 122 -6.65 -17.96 -5.84
N TYR A 123 -5.41 -17.47 -5.69
CA TYR A 123 -4.57 -17.05 -6.83
C TYR A 123 -4.34 -18.16 -7.87
N LYS A 124 -4.34 -19.44 -7.45
CA LYS A 124 -4.19 -20.59 -8.37
C LYS A 124 -5.42 -20.82 -9.27
N ASP A 125 -6.58 -20.31 -8.87
CA ASP A 125 -7.82 -20.44 -9.63
C ASP A 125 -7.80 -19.49 -10.84
N PRO A 126 -8.17 -19.96 -12.05
CA PRO A 126 -8.30 -19.10 -13.23
C PRO A 126 -9.30 -17.96 -13.06
N GLY A 127 -10.32 -18.11 -12.22
CA GLY A 127 -11.29 -17.07 -11.87
C GLY A 127 -10.77 -16.01 -10.91
N ASN A 128 -9.57 -16.16 -10.35
CA ASN A 128 -8.97 -15.14 -9.50
C ASN A 128 -8.88 -13.80 -10.23
N TYR A 129 -9.24 -12.73 -9.55
CA TYR A 129 -9.35 -11.37 -10.11
C TYR A 129 -8.07 -10.89 -10.82
N VAL A 130 -6.88 -11.27 -10.35
CA VAL A 130 -5.59 -10.93 -10.99
C VAL A 130 -5.44 -11.67 -12.32
N ARG A 131 -5.66 -13.00 -12.31
CA ARG A 131 -5.55 -13.83 -13.51
C ARG A 131 -6.63 -13.54 -14.56
N TYR A 132 -7.82 -13.20 -14.08
CA TYR A 132 -8.90 -12.78 -14.97
C TYR A 132 -8.57 -11.45 -15.64
N SER A 133 -8.02 -10.47 -14.92
CA SER A 133 -7.64 -9.17 -15.47
C SER A 133 -6.55 -9.27 -16.53
N GLU A 134 -5.58 -10.17 -16.37
CA GLU A 134 -4.54 -10.46 -17.37
C GLU A 134 -5.16 -10.89 -18.71
N ARG A 135 -5.99 -11.95 -18.69
CA ARG A 135 -6.67 -12.45 -19.90
C ARG A 135 -7.59 -11.41 -20.52
N LEU A 136 -8.28 -10.63 -19.69
CA LEU A 136 -9.14 -9.55 -20.15
C LEU A 136 -8.35 -8.46 -20.88
N ALA A 137 -7.17 -8.09 -20.38
CA ALA A 137 -6.28 -7.14 -21.05
C ALA A 137 -5.84 -7.66 -22.42
N GLU A 138 -5.47 -8.94 -22.53
CA GLU A 138 -5.10 -9.59 -23.79
C GLU A 138 -6.28 -9.63 -24.79
N GLU A 139 -7.49 -9.85 -24.29
CA GLU A 139 -8.70 -9.85 -25.13
C GLU A 139 -9.00 -8.45 -25.65
N LEU A 140 -9.02 -7.46 -24.77
CA LEU A 140 -9.30 -6.07 -25.13
C LEU A 140 -8.25 -5.48 -26.08
N ALA A 141 -6.99 -5.90 -25.95
CA ALA A 141 -5.92 -5.45 -26.85
C ALA A 141 -6.12 -5.84 -28.32
N LYS A 142 -6.98 -6.82 -28.60
CA LYS A 142 -7.28 -7.23 -29.98
C LYS A 142 -8.18 -6.26 -30.75
N THR A 143 -8.92 -5.41 -30.04
CA THR A 143 -9.97 -4.55 -30.59
C THR A 143 -9.86 -3.08 -30.21
N HIS A 144 -8.92 -2.72 -29.35
CA HIS A 144 -8.75 -1.35 -28.84
C HIS A 144 -7.57 -0.64 -29.51
N ASP A 145 -7.82 0.46 -30.22
CA ASP A 145 -6.82 1.14 -31.05
C ASP A 145 -5.79 1.96 -30.27
N GLY A 146 -6.11 2.42 -29.06
CA GLY A 146 -5.26 3.31 -28.26
C GLY A 146 -4.16 2.60 -27.44
N GLY A 147 -3.99 1.29 -27.61
CA GLY A 147 -3.15 0.46 -26.76
C GLY A 147 -3.87 0.04 -25.47
N VAL A 148 -3.55 -1.14 -24.99
CA VAL A 148 -4.08 -1.71 -23.74
C VAL A 148 -2.91 -2.20 -22.88
N ILE A 149 -2.87 -1.80 -21.63
CA ILE A 149 -1.93 -2.37 -20.68
C ILE A 149 -2.65 -3.16 -19.60
N TRP A 150 -2.12 -4.29 -19.22
CA TRP A 150 -2.34 -4.89 -17.93
C TRP A 150 -1.32 -4.27 -16.94
N ALA A 151 -1.82 -3.49 -15.99
CA ALA A 151 -0.95 -2.74 -15.07
C ALA A 151 -0.09 -3.66 -14.20
N ASN A 152 -0.64 -4.85 -13.80
CA ASN A 152 0.10 -5.91 -13.11
C ASN A 152 0.94 -5.40 -11.94
N GLN A 153 0.30 -4.71 -11.00
CA GLN A 153 0.98 -4.06 -9.87
C GLN A 153 1.94 -4.96 -9.10
N PHE A 154 1.70 -6.28 -9.11
CA PHE A 154 2.49 -7.24 -8.34
C PHE A 154 3.84 -7.55 -9.00
N ASP A 155 3.85 -7.68 -10.34
CA ASP A 155 5.02 -8.17 -11.07
C ASP A 155 5.58 -7.15 -12.08
N ASN A 156 4.91 -5.99 -12.25
CA ASN A 156 5.44 -4.86 -12.99
C ASN A 156 6.41 -4.06 -12.10
N ILE A 157 7.70 -4.16 -12.38
CA ILE A 157 8.77 -3.53 -11.58
C ILE A 157 8.77 -2.00 -11.63
N ALA A 158 8.04 -1.37 -12.55
CA ALA A 158 7.84 0.08 -12.55
C ALA A 158 7.26 0.58 -11.22
N ASN A 159 6.44 -0.24 -10.54
CA ASN A 159 5.94 0.04 -9.20
C ASN A 159 7.09 0.21 -8.20
N MET A 160 8.01 -0.74 -8.13
CA MET A 160 9.18 -0.68 -7.24
C MET A 160 10.10 0.51 -7.61
N HIS A 161 10.37 0.70 -8.91
CA HIS A 161 11.19 1.81 -9.38
C HIS A 161 10.58 3.17 -9.00
N GLY A 162 9.25 3.35 -9.10
CA GLY A 162 8.59 4.58 -8.69
C GLY A 162 8.82 4.92 -7.21
N HIS A 163 8.85 3.93 -6.33
CA HIS A 163 9.18 4.15 -4.91
C HIS A 163 10.69 4.38 -4.68
N PHE A 164 11.54 3.73 -5.45
CA PHE A 164 12.98 3.95 -5.42
C PHE A 164 13.34 5.38 -5.83
N GLU A 165 12.69 5.91 -6.87
CA GLU A 165 12.98 7.24 -7.42
C GLU A 165 12.28 8.38 -6.66
N THR A 166 11.24 8.09 -5.87
CA THR A 166 10.46 9.15 -5.21
C THR A 166 10.38 8.96 -3.69
N THR A 167 9.75 7.90 -3.20
CA THR A 167 9.46 7.71 -1.76
C THR A 167 10.74 7.56 -0.94
N GLY A 168 11.70 6.78 -1.43
CA GLY A 168 13.01 6.61 -0.79
C GLY A 168 13.78 7.92 -0.63
N PRO A 169 14.01 8.68 -1.73
CA PRO A 169 14.63 10.01 -1.67
C PRO A 169 13.91 11.01 -0.78
N GLU A 170 12.58 10.99 -0.77
CA GLU A 170 11.79 11.86 0.11
C GLU A 170 12.03 11.54 1.59
N ILE A 171 11.98 10.28 1.97
CA ILE A 171 12.23 9.82 3.34
C ILE A 171 13.65 10.21 3.75
N TRP A 172 14.65 9.93 2.93
CA TRP A 172 16.05 10.26 3.19
C TRP A 172 16.24 11.76 3.44
N ARG A 173 15.69 12.61 2.56
CA ARG A 173 15.74 14.07 2.70
C ARG A 173 15.00 14.56 3.94
N GLN A 174 13.81 14.03 4.23
CA GLN A 174 12.97 14.46 5.36
C GLN A 174 13.51 14.03 6.72
N THR A 175 14.39 13.04 6.75
CA THR A 175 15.10 12.61 7.96
C THR A 175 16.51 13.21 8.06
N ASP A 176 16.91 14.08 7.13
CA ASP A 176 18.30 14.59 7.02
C ASP A 176 19.35 13.46 6.96
N GLY A 177 18.98 12.34 6.32
CA GLY A 177 19.82 11.14 6.25
C GLY A 177 19.99 10.39 7.57
N LYS A 178 19.28 10.80 8.62
CA LYS A 178 19.34 10.18 9.95
C LYS A 178 18.15 9.23 10.13
N ILE A 179 18.26 8.05 9.59
CA ILE A 179 17.26 6.99 9.69
C ILE A 179 17.98 5.67 10.02
N ASP A 180 17.47 4.95 11.01
CA ASP A 180 18.02 3.67 11.47
C ASP A 180 17.20 2.48 10.97
N GLY A 181 15.89 2.67 10.78
CA GLY A 181 14.99 1.62 10.32
C GLY A 181 13.87 2.12 9.41
N PHE A 182 13.53 1.31 8.41
CA PHE A 182 12.33 1.46 7.59
C PHE A 182 11.55 0.16 7.60
N ILE A 183 10.26 0.22 7.88
CA ILE A 183 9.40 -0.95 7.94
C ILE A 183 8.03 -0.68 7.32
N CYS A 184 7.51 -1.61 6.55
CA CYS A 184 6.12 -1.58 6.12
C CYS A 184 5.59 -2.97 5.73
N ALA A 185 4.27 -3.07 5.67
CA ALA A 185 3.58 -4.24 5.18
C ALA A 185 3.67 -4.37 3.65
N VAL A 186 3.50 -5.59 3.17
CA VAL A 186 3.58 -5.93 1.76
C VAL A 186 2.22 -6.28 1.19
N GLY A 187 1.78 -5.48 0.21
CA GLY A 187 0.76 -5.87 -0.77
C GLY A 187 1.44 -6.33 -2.06
N SER A 188 1.92 -5.39 -2.88
CA SER A 188 2.69 -5.70 -4.10
C SER A 188 4.20 -5.89 -3.86
N GLY A 189 4.73 -5.36 -2.77
CA GLY A 189 6.17 -5.34 -2.48
C GLY A 189 6.90 -4.09 -2.98
N GLY A 190 6.31 -3.32 -3.90
CA GLY A 190 6.97 -2.18 -4.53
C GLY A 190 7.48 -1.14 -3.54
N THR A 191 6.68 -0.81 -2.52
CA THR A 191 7.07 0.19 -1.50
C THR A 191 8.25 -0.29 -0.67
N LEU A 192 8.16 -1.52 -0.13
CA LEU A 192 9.23 -2.08 0.72
C LEU A 192 10.54 -2.22 -0.04
N ALA A 193 10.48 -2.77 -1.26
CA ALA A 193 11.66 -2.98 -2.09
C ALA A 193 12.25 -1.66 -2.58
N GLY A 194 11.43 -0.76 -3.15
CA GLY A 194 11.92 0.51 -3.71
C GLY A 194 12.54 1.41 -2.65
N VAL A 195 11.85 1.62 -1.54
CA VAL A 195 12.38 2.42 -0.42
C VAL A 195 13.59 1.74 0.21
N GLY A 196 13.49 0.43 0.50
CA GLY A 196 14.56 -0.33 1.15
C GLY A 196 15.86 -0.32 0.33
N ARG A 197 15.78 -0.54 -0.98
CA ARG A 197 16.94 -0.46 -1.88
C ARG A 197 17.56 0.93 -1.87
N TYR A 198 16.76 1.98 -2.03
CA TYR A 198 17.28 3.35 -2.00
C TYR A 198 17.98 3.66 -0.67
N LEU A 199 17.35 3.34 0.45
CA LEU A 199 17.95 3.60 1.76
C LEU A 199 19.25 2.81 1.98
N LYS A 200 19.31 1.56 1.55
CA LYS A 200 20.53 0.74 1.61
C LYS A 200 21.66 1.29 0.73
N GLU A 201 21.35 1.88 -0.42
CA GLU A 201 22.34 2.56 -1.25
C GLU A 201 22.90 3.82 -0.58
N GLN A 202 22.07 4.57 0.15
CA GLN A 202 22.53 5.75 0.89
C GLN A 202 23.31 5.38 2.16
N ASN A 203 22.80 4.39 2.91
CA ASN A 203 23.43 3.91 4.15
C ASN A 203 23.12 2.41 4.35
N PRO A 204 24.08 1.52 4.10
CA PRO A 204 23.89 0.07 4.24
C PRO A 204 23.51 -0.40 5.66
N SER A 205 23.72 0.43 6.70
CA SER A 205 23.37 0.08 8.08
C SER A 205 21.88 0.22 8.40
N VAL A 206 21.11 0.96 7.59
CA VAL A 206 19.66 1.11 7.78
C VAL A 206 18.98 -0.26 7.75
N LYS A 207 18.20 -0.58 8.77
CA LYS A 207 17.47 -1.84 8.87
C LYS A 207 16.16 -1.77 8.09
N ILE A 208 15.90 -2.76 7.23
CA ILE A 208 14.69 -2.87 6.44
C ILE A 208 13.82 -3.98 7.03
N GLY A 209 12.62 -3.64 7.46
CA GLY A 209 11.70 -4.54 8.12
C GLY A 209 10.44 -4.85 7.31
N LEU A 210 9.98 -6.07 7.39
CA LEU A 210 8.67 -6.52 6.92
C LEU A 210 7.70 -6.56 8.11
N ALA A 211 6.60 -5.81 8.02
CA ALA A 211 5.44 -5.96 8.90
C ALA A 211 4.41 -6.88 8.21
N ASP A 212 4.28 -8.10 8.66
CA ASP A 212 3.45 -9.12 7.99
C ASP A 212 2.23 -9.48 8.86
N PRO A 213 0.99 -9.30 8.35
CA PRO A 213 -0.19 -9.69 9.10
C PRO A 213 -0.33 -11.21 9.19
N GLU A 214 -0.95 -11.72 10.24
CA GLU A 214 -1.38 -13.12 10.30
C GLU A 214 -2.15 -13.53 9.04
N GLY A 215 -2.00 -14.77 8.61
CA GLY A 215 -2.57 -15.28 7.36
C GLY A 215 -1.73 -15.00 6.12
N SER A 216 -0.68 -14.16 6.23
CA SER A 216 0.36 -14.00 5.21
C SER A 216 1.41 -15.11 5.31
N ALA A 217 2.21 -15.30 4.26
CA ALA A 217 3.28 -16.30 4.24
C ALA A 217 4.70 -15.68 4.22
N LEU A 218 4.80 -14.36 4.20
CA LEU A 218 6.09 -13.71 3.96
C LEU A 218 6.99 -13.72 5.19
N HIS A 219 6.44 -13.52 6.39
CA HIS A 219 7.22 -13.62 7.62
C HIS A 219 7.90 -14.99 7.72
N HIS A 220 7.14 -16.08 7.54
CA HIS A 220 7.70 -17.43 7.58
C HIS A 220 8.78 -17.64 6.50
N TYR A 221 8.56 -17.07 5.30
CA TYR A 221 9.56 -17.13 4.23
C TYR A 221 10.87 -16.45 4.60
N TYR A 222 10.84 -15.24 5.19
CA TYR A 222 12.07 -14.54 5.56
C TYR A 222 12.78 -15.16 6.77
N GLU A 223 12.05 -15.84 7.66
CA GLU A 223 12.64 -16.53 8.81
C GLU A 223 13.16 -17.94 8.48
N GLN A 224 12.45 -18.68 7.61
CA GLN A 224 12.68 -20.13 7.42
C GLN A 224 12.89 -20.54 5.95
N GLY A 225 12.73 -19.63 5.00
CA GLY A 225 12.92 -19.89 3.57
C GLY A 225 11.72 -20.53 2.87
N GLU A 226 10.60 -20.74 3.56
CA GLU A 226 9.41 -21.42 3.02
C GLU A 226 8.16 -20.52 3.12
N LEU A 227 7.31 -20.55 2.08
CA LEU A 227 6.04 -19.85 2.08
C LEU A 227 4.98 -20.68 2.82
N GLN A 228 4.73 -20.33 4.07
CA GLN A 228 3.69 -20.94 4.89
C GLN A 228 2.87 -19.86 5.60
N SER A 229 1.55 -19.98 5.54
CA SER A 229 0.62 -19.06 6.22
C SER A 229 -0.10 -19.74 7.36
N SER A 230 -0.34 -19.01 8.46
CA SER A 230 -1.17 -19.45 9.59
C SER A 230 -1.98 -18.26 10.13
N GLY A 231 -3.15 -18.51 10.69
CA GLY A 231 -4.04 -17.47 11.16
C GLY A 231 -4.79 -16.76 10.02
N ASN A 232 -5.34 -15.61 10.34
CA ASN A 232 -6.01 -14.71 9.39
C ASN A 232 -6.00 -13.27 9.90
N SER A 233 -6.21 -12.31 9.01
CA SER A 233 -6.32 -10.89 9.32
C SER A 233 -7.50 -10.29 8.55
N ILE A 234 -8.11 -9.25 9.13
CA ILE A 234 -9.12 -8.42 8.44
C ILE A 234 -8.49 -7.38 7.52
N SER A 235 -7.17 -7.28 7.49
CA SER A 235 -6.44 -6.32 6.68
C SER A 235 -6.66 -6.54 5.20
N GLU A 236 -6.90 -5.45 4.47
CA GLU A 236 -7.12 -5.48 3.02
C GLU A 236 -5.90 -4.90 2.29
N GLY A 237 -5.52 -5.52 1.17
CA GLY A 237 -4.47 -5.02 0.28
C GLY A 237 -3.04 -5.26 0.75
N ILE A 238 -2.86 -5.97 1.84
CA ILE A 238 -1.58 -6.46 2.37
C ILE A 238 -1.70 -7.95 2.75
N GLY A 239 -0.56 -8.59 3.03
CA GLY A 239 -0.48 -10.01 3.30
C GLY A 239 -0.41 -10.83 2.01
N GLN A 240 0.74 -11.45 1.75
CA GLN A 240 1.00 -12.19 0.52
C GLN A 240 1.30 -13.66 0.80
N GLY A 241 0.79 -14.52 -0.10
CA GLY A 241 1.12 -15.95 -0.13
C GLY A 241 2.21 -16.31 -1.15
N ARG A 242 2.85 -15.32 -1.79
CA ARG A 242 3.91 -15.52 -2.80
C ARG A 242 4.92 -14.39 -2.81
N ILE A 243 6.09 -14.65 -3.34
CA ILE A 243 7.07 -13.60 -3.65
C ILE A 243 6.69 -12.99 -5.01
N THR A 244 6.34 -11.72 -5.01
CA THR A 244 6.08 -10.94 -6.22
C THR A 244 7.40 -10.49 -6.85
N LYS A 245 7.42 -10.13 -8.15
CA LYS A 245 8.64 -9.59 -8.76
C LYS A 245 9.08 -8.28 -8.10
N ASN A 246 8.14 -7.44 -7.68
CA ASN A 246 8.47 -6.22 -6.94
C ASN A 246 9.14 -6.51 -5.58
N LEU A 247 8.76 -7.61 -4.90
CA LEU A 247 9.31 -7.96 -3.59
C LEU A 247 10.65 -8.69 -3.70
N ALA A 248 10.89 -9.41 -4.80
CA ALA A 248 12.04 -10.31 -4.95
C ALA A 248 13.40 -9.63 -4.68
N GLU A 249 13.50 -8.33 -4.90
CA GLU A 249 14.72 -7.54 -4.68
C GLU A 249 14.69 -6.73 -3.37
N ALA A 250 13.73 -6.95 -2.49
CA ALA A 250 13.65 -6.24 -1.22
C ALA A 250 14.77 -6.70 -0.26
N PRO A 251 15.60 -5.78 0.25
CA PRO A 251 16.69 -6.12 1.17
C PRO A 251 16.20 -6.22 2.62
N VAL A 252 15.32 -7.21 2.88
CA VAL A 252 14.70 -7.40 4.20
C VAL A 252 15.72 -7.93 5.20
N ASP A 253 15.95 -7.19 6.29
CA ASP A 253 16.83 -7.58 7.39
C ASP A 253 16.06 -8.21 8.56
N MET A 254 14.78 -7.86 8.73
CA MET A 254 13.95 -8.24 9.87
C MET A 254 12.51 -8.48 9.39
N SER A 255 11.81 -9.41 10.02
CA SER A 255 10.38 -9.62 9.74
C SER A 255 9.59 -9.89 11.02
N PHE A 256 8.34 -9.41 11.07
CA PHE A 256 7.46 -9.52 12.23
C PHE A 256 6.08 -9.98 11.81
N CYS A 257 5.59 -11.06 12.43
CA CYS A 257 4.19 -11.50 12.28
C CYS A 257 3.32 -10.73 13.29
N LEU A 258 2.28 -10.09 12.81
CA LEU A 258 1.47 -9.14 13.59
C LEU A 258 -0.01 -9.52 13.56
N THR A 259 -0.64 -9.47 14.73
CA THR A 259 -2.06 -9.77 14.87
C THR A 259 -2.92 -8.51 14.73
N ASP A 260 -4.15 -8.66 14.25
CA ASP A 260 -5.13 -7.56 14.27
C ASP A 260 -5.45 -7.12 15.71
N GLN A 261 -5.38 -8.06 16.67
CA GLN A 261 -5.63 -7.80 18.08
C GLN A 261 -4.66 -6.76 18.67
N ASP A 262 -3.39 -6.85 18.31
CA ASP A 262 -2.34 -5.95 18.79
C ASP A 262 -2.26 -4.66 17.95
N ALA A 263 -2.55 -4.76 16.66
CA ALA A 263 -2.37 -3.66 15.72
C ALA A 263 -3.53 -2.63 15.75
N LEU A 264 -4.79 -3.07 15.80
CA LEU A 264 -5.94 -2.16 15.73
C LEU A 264 -5.98 -1.10 16.83
N PRO A 265 -5.68 -1.40 18.10
CA PRO A 265 -5.65 -0.37 19.15
C PRO A 265 -4.75 0.81 18.82
N LEU A 266 -3.68 0.60 18.06
CA LEU A 266 -2.71 1.64 17.71
C LEU A 266 -3.30 2.71 16.79
N ILE A 267 -4.13 2.32 15.78
CA ILE A 267 -4.79 3.33 14.93
C ILE A 267 -5.94 4.03 15.64
N TYR A 268 -6.55 3.37 16.63
CA TYR A 268 -7.55 4.02 17.47
C TYR A 268 -6.92 5.08 18.37
N ASP A 269 -5.76 4.76 18.93
CA ASP A 269 -4.96 5.70 19.72
C ASP A 269 -4.49 6.89 18.88
N LEU A 270 -3.95 6.64 17.67
CA LEU A 270 -3.57 7.69 16.72
C LEU A 270 -4.74 8.59 16.35
N MET A 271 -5.96 8.04 16.17
CA MET A 271 -7.14 8.85 15.90
C MET A 271 -7.53 9.69 17.10
N GLN A 272 -7.56 9.09 18.29
CA GLN A 272 -8.03 9.76 19.51
C GLN A 272 -7.08 10.87 19.98
N HIS A 273 -5.77 10.64 19.90
CA HIS A 273 -4.79 11.53 20.51
C HIS A 273 -4.01 12.38 19.49
N GLU A 274 -3.94 11.94 18.23
CA GLU A 274 -3.16 12.63 17.20
C GLU A 274 -4.03 13.07 15.98
N GLY A 275 -5.33 12.73 15.99
CA GLY A 275 -6.25 13.12 14.92
C GLY A 275 -6.02 12.40 13.58
N LEU A 276 -5.29 11.28 13.59
CA LEU A 276 -4.94 10.54 12.38
C LEU A 276 -5.96 9.44 12.08
N TYR A 277 -6.90 9.70 11.17
CA TYR A 277 -7.94 8.77 10.74
C TYR A 277 -7.44 7.87 9.59
N LEU A 278 -6.99 6.66 9.92
CA LEU A 278 -6.18 5.81 9.03
C LEU A 278 -6.81 4.42 8.78
N GLY A 279 -6.37 3.75 7.71
CA GLY A 279 -6.82 2.41 7.34
C GLY A 279 -6.07 1.28 8.07
N GLY A 280 -6.59 0.04 7.94
CA GLY A 280 -6.09 -1.14 8.67
C GLY A 280 -4.64 -1.52 8.35
N SER A 281 -4.16 -1.29 7.13
CA SER A 281 -2.76 -1.55 6.79
C SER A 281 -1.79 -0.66 7.56
N THR A 282 -2.23 0.55 7.96
CA THR A 282 -1.44 1.41 8.85
C THR A 282 -1.34 0.83 10.26
N ALA A 283 -2.37 0.14 10.76
CA ALA A 283 -2.30 -0.56 12.05
C ALA A 283 -1.14 -1.56 12.07
N ILE A 284 -1.06 -2.41 11.05
CA ILE A 284 0.04 -3.39 10.88
C ILE A 284 1.40 -2.69 10.76
N ASN A 285 1.48 -1.60 10.02
CA ASN A 285 2.70 -0.82 9.86
C ASN A 285 3.22 -0.23 11.18
N VAL A 286 2.33 0.34 11.97
CA VAL A 286 2.69 0.95 13.27
C VAL A 286 3.06 -0.12 14.29
N ALA A 287 2.33 -1.25 14.32
CA ALA A 287 2.68 -2.40 15.14
C ALA A 287 4.08 -2.95 14.77
N GLY A 288 4.37 -3.05 13.47
CA GLY A 288 5.69 -3.43 12.97
C GLY A 288 6.78 -2.45 13.38
N ALA A 289 6.51 -1.13 13.34
CA ALA A 289 7.46 -0.12 13.78
C ALA A 289 7.77 -0.23 15.28
N LEU A 290 6.78 -0.54 16.12
CA LEU A 290 6.98 -0.82 17.53
C LEU A 290 7.79 -2.11 17.76
N ALA A 291 7.52 -3.17 17.00
CA ALA A 291 8.28 -4.40 17.07
C ALA A 291 9.76 -4.17 16.68
N MET A 292 10.01 -3.43 15.60
CA MET A 292 11.35 -3.04 15.19
C MET A 292 12.04 -2.16 16.25
N ALA A 293 11.32 -1.20 16.85
CA ALA A 293 11.87 -0.35 17.90
C ALA A 293 12.30 -1.18 19.12
N LYS A 294 11.55 -2.20 19.49
CA LYS A 294 11.89 -3.13 20.57
C LYS A 294 13.18 -3.89 20.28
N GLU A 295 13.40 -4.34 19.04
CA GLU A 295 14.61 -5.04 18.63
C GLU A 295 15.85 -4.12 18.58
N LEU A 296 15.68 -2.90 18.06
CA LEU A 296 16.78 -1.95 17.93
C LEU A 296 17.16 -1.30 19.27
N GLY A 297 16.21 -1.21 20.20
CA GLY A 297 16.34 -0.47 21.45
C GLY A 297 16.01 1.03 21.31
N PRO A 298 16.00 1.79 22.42
CA PRO A 298 15.64 3.20 22.41
C PRO A 298 16.67 4.09 21.69
N GLY A 299 16.23 5.27 21.26
CA GLY A 299 17.08 6.30 20.63
C GLY A 299 17.22 6.18 19.11
N HIS A 300 16.59 5.20 18.46
CA HIS A 300 16.61 5.02 17.02
C HIS A 300 15.51 5.81 16.32
N ARG A 301 15.74 6.14 15.05
CA ARG A 301 14.74 6.76 14.16
C ARG A 301 14.21 5.75 13.16
N ILE A 302 12.90 5.48 13.24
CA ILE A 302 12.21 4.48 12.44
C ILE A 302 11.13 5.17 11.59
N VAL A 303 11.04 4.81 10.33
CA VAL A 303 10.01 5.30 9.42
C VAL A 303 9.12 4.15 8.97
N THR A 304 7.81 4.39 8.99
CA THR A 304 6.82 3.50 8.42
C THR A 304 5.87 4.24 7.47
N ILE A 305 4.86 3.56 6.91
CA ILE A 305 3.93 4.12 5.92
C ILE A 305 2.53 4.27 6.52
N LEU A 306 1.94 5.46 6.46
CA LEU A 306 0.53 5.71 6.69
C LEU A 306 -0.19 5.60 5.34
N CYS A 307 -0.70 4.40 5.04
CA CYS A 307 -1.00 3.98 3.67
C CYS A 307 -2.18 4.71 3.04
N ASP A 308 -3.28 4.86 3.76
CA ASP A 308 -4.54 5.42 3.28
C ASP A 308 -5.45 5.90 4.42
N SER A 309 -6.54 6.60 4.06
CA SER A 309 -7.51 7.14 5.01
C SER A 309 -8.47 6.07 5.53
N GLY A 310 -8.86 6.19 6.79
CA GLY A 310 -9.89 5.39 7.46
C GLY A 310 -11.28 5.47 6.81
N GLN A 311 -11.56 6.51 6.02
CA GLN A 311 -12.83 6.67 5.30
C GLN A 311 -13.16 5.48 4.38
N ARG A 312 -12.17 4.74 3.90
CA ARG A 312 -12.35 3.56 3.04
C ARG A 312 -12.69 2.29 3.80
N TYR A 313 -12.83 2.36 5.12
CA TYR A 313 -12.96 1.22 6.02
C TYR A 313 -14.04 1.42 7.10
N GLN A 314 -14.99 2.34 6.85
CA GLN A 314 -16.09 2.63 7.80
C GLN A 314 -16.97 1.41 8.07
N SER A 315 -17.15 0.55 7.06
CA SER A 315 -17.93 -0.69 7.19
C SER A 315 -17.17 -1.84 7.89
N LYS A 316 -15.86 -1.69 8.13
CA LYS A 316 -14.99 -2.74 8.70
C LYS A 316 -14.20 -2.26 9.92
N VAL A 317 -13.01 -1.71 9.70
CA VAL A 317 -12.04 -1.33 10.77
C VAL A 317 -12.61 -0.30 11.75
N TRP A 318 -13.56 0.53 11.30
CA TRP A 318 -14.23 1.55 12.09
C TRP A 318 -15.70 1.22 12.41
N ASN A 319 -16.11 -0.05 12.20
CA ASN A 319 -17.46 -0.53 12.47
C ASN A 319 -17.49 -1.42 13.73
N PRO A 320 -18.09 -0.97 14.84
CA PRO A 320 -18.14 -1.75 16.08
C PRO A 320 -18.83 -3.12 15.93
N ALA A 321 -19.90 -3.20 15.13
CA ALA A 321 -20.62 -4.46 14.92
C ALA A 321 -19.75 -5.47 14.16
N PHE A 322 -19.04 -5.01 13.11
CA PHE A 322 -18.09 -5.85 12.38
C PHE A 322 -16.94 -6.32 13.29
N LEU A 323 -16.33 -5.42 14.07
CA LEU A 323 -15.24 -5.76 14.98
C LEU A 323 -15.66 -6.78 16.04
N ARG A 324 -16.82 -6.56 16.68
CA ARG A 324 -17.38 -7.53 17.65
C ARG A 324 -17.64 -8.91 17.01
N SER A 325 -18.12 -8.95 15.75
CA SER A 325 -18.36 -10.20 15.03
C SER A 325 -17.09 -11.01 14.77
N LYS A 326 -15.93 -10.34 14.85
CA LYS A 326 -14.60 -10.92 14.68
C LYS A 326 -13.82 -11.09 15.99
N ASN A 327 -14.43 -10.78 17.14
CA ASN A 327 -13.78 -10.74 18.45
C ASN A 327 -12.53 -9.81 18.48
N LEU A 328 -12.60 -8.68 17.76
CA LEU A 328 -11.53 -7.71 17.67
C LEU A 328 -11.77 -6.50 18.58
N PRO A 329 -10.73 -5.76 18.95
CA PRO A 329 -10.84 -4.58 19.79
C PRO A 329 -11.78 -3.53 19.17
N VAL A 330 -12.65 -2.95 20.02
CA VAL A 330 -13.53 -1.85 19.64
C VAL A 330 -13.10 -0.61 20.42
N PRO A 331 -12.86 0.53 19.75
CA PRO A 331 -12.49 1.75 20.46
C PRO A 331 -13.61 2.18 21.42
N SER A 332 -13.24 2.65 22.62
CA SER A 332 -14.17 2.93 23.71
C SER A 332 -15.28 3.91 23.34
N TRP A 333 -14.98 4.93 22.52
CA TRP A 333 -15.95 5.93 22.07
C TRP A 333 -16.93 5.43 20.99
N LEU A 334 -16.67 4.25 20.40
CA LEU A 334 -17.57 3.57 19.47
C LEU A 334 -18.25 2.35 20.10
N ALA A 335 -17.97 2.06 21.37
CA ALA A 335 -18.45 0.85 22.03
C ALA A 335 -19.90 0.96 22.52
N SER A 336 -20.49 2.17 22.57
CA SER A 336 -21.86 2.46 22.99
C SER A 336 -22.93 2.06 21.98
#